data_76a5e4bf3ddadb5f7c78dce628452981
#
_entry.id   76a5e4bf3ddadb5f7c78dce628452981
#
_cell.length_a   1.000
_cell.length_b   1.000
_cell.length_c   1.000
_cell.angle_alpha   90.00
_cell.angle_beta   90.00
_cell.angle_gamma   90.00
#
_symmetry.space_group_name_H-M   'P 1'
#
loop_
_entity.id
_entity.type
_entity.pdbx_description
1 polymer ?
#
loop_
_entity_poly.entity_id
_entity_poly.type
_entity_poly.pdbx_seq_one_letter_code
_entity_poly.pdbx_strand_id
1 'polypeptide(L)'
;QRQMCIRDRVIIHAFYHCVPAKKRFILNHLGLWLALFAGFFGSSDVQTLRIPLYTGQPGREAYSMDGKAYYLDYELELYSFNTEYYPNGMPSRFAADMRIGNRRTTLEVNHPYSYRLGEDIYLTGYDTRNMGNTRYCILQIVRQPWKYVMVVGILMMLTGAVLLFINGPKKLKHDNLG
;
A
#
# COMPACT_ATOMS: atom_id res chain seq x y z
N GLN A 1 26.12 -16.47 -3.82
CA GLN A 1 26.96 -15.52 -3.02
C GLN A 1 27.75 -14.53 -3.87
N ARG A 2 28.36 -14.91 -5.03
CA ARG A 2 29.14 -13.98 -5.88
C ARG A 2 28.29 -12.90 -6.57
N GLN A 3 27.07 -13.20 -6.98
CA GLN A 3 26.20 -12.20 -7.63
C GLN A 3 25.65 -11.14 -6.69
N MET A 4 25.43 -11.47 -5.41
CA MET A 4 25.02 -10.51 -4.39
C MET A 4 26.10 -9.46 -4.12
N CYS A 5 27.37 -9.89 -4.04
CA CYS A 5 28.51 -9.01 -3.78
C CYS A 5 28.78 -7.99 -4.91
N ILE A 6 28.49 -8.36 -6.17
CA ILE A 6 28.68 -7.46 -7.32
C ILE A 6 27.61 -6.37 -7.33
N ARG A 7 26.39 -6.72 -6.99
CA ARG A 7 25.23 -5.78 -6.94
C ARG A 7 25.39 -4.74 -5.84
N ASP A 8 25.88 -5.15 -4.67
CA ASP A 8 26.14 -4.25 -3.53
C ASP A 8 27.31 -3.32 -3.83
N ARG A 9 28.37 -3.81 -4.49
CA ARG A 9 29.50 -2.96 -4.92
C ARG A 9 29.10 -1.92 -5.96
N VAL A 10 28.24 -2.28 -6.93
CA VAL A 10 27.77 -1.32 -7.95
C VAL A 10 26.94 -0.21 -7.31
N ILE A 11 26.05 -0.53 -6.38
CA ILE A 11 25.23 0.45 -5.67
C ILE A 11 26.10 1.35 -4.80
N ILE A 12 27.03 0.78 -4.02
CA ILE A 12 27.93 1.55 -3.14
C ILE A 12 28.92 2.38 -3.97
N HIS A 13 29.44 1.85 -5.08
CA HIS A 13 30.36 2.58 -5.96
C HIS A 13 29.66 3.74 -6.69
N ALA A 14 28.41 3.54 -7.17
CA ALA A 14 27.59 4.60 -7.73
C ALA A 14 27.33 5.72 -6.67
N PHE A 15 27.14 5.34 -5.42
CA PHE A 15 26.94 6.30 -4.32
C PHE A 15 28.24 7.08 -4.00
N TYR A 16 29.38 6.42 -3.99
CA TYR A 16 30.67 7.02 -3.58
C TYR A 16 31.30 7.92 -4.65
N HIS A 17 31.14 7.59 -5.94
CA HIS A 17 31.65 8.40 -7.06
C HIS A 17 30.73 9.56 -7.47
N CYS A 18 29.54 9.70 -6.85
CA CYS A 18 28.60 10.76 -7.14
C CYS A 18 28.70 11.97 -6.20
N VAL A 19 29.70 12.07 -5.36
CA VAL A 19 30.01 13.26 -4.57
C VAL A 19 31.11 14.06 -5.32
N PRO A 20 30.81 15.19 -5.91
CA PRO A 20 29.74 16.17 -5.65
C PRO A 20 28.61 16.13 -6.69
N ALA A 21 27.86 15.05 -6.71
CA ALA A 21 26.75 14.92 -7.63
C ALA A 21 25.69 15.98 -7.37
N LYS A 22 25.15 16.54 -8.45
CA LYS A 22 24.08 17.52 -8.41
C LYS A 22 22.94 16.99 -7.52
N LYS A 23 22.42 17.83 -6.64
CA LYS A 23 21.35 17.48 -5.66
C LYS A 23 20.20 16.66 -6.25
N ARG A 24 19.87 16.88 -7.52
CA ARG A 24 18.85 16.17 -8.31
C ARG A 24 19.17 14.69 -8.53
N PHE A 25 20.44 14.38 -8.82
CA PHE A 25 20.90 13.00 -9.00
C PHE A 25 20.84 12.23 -7.68
N ILE A 26 21.29 12.87 -6.59
CA ILE A 26 21.23 12.28 -5.25
C ILE A 26 19.77 12.03 -4.86
N LEU A 27 18.88 12.97 -5.10
CA LEU A 27 17.46 12.82 -4.77
C LEU A 27 16.83 11.63 -5.51
N ASN A 28 17.11 11.47 -6.81
CA ASN A 28 16.63 10.34 -7.59
C ASN A 28 17.16 8.99 -7.07
N HIS A 29 18.46 8.89 -6.85
CA HIS A 29 19.10 7.63 -6.45
C HIS A 29 18.80 7.26 -5.01
N LEU A 30 18.73 8.23 -4.12
CA LEU A 30 18.32 8.02 -2.72
C LEU A 30 16.86 7.58 -2.65
N GLY A 31 15.99 8.21 -3.47
CA GLY A 31 14.59 7.81 -3.57
C GLY A 31 14.43 6.37 -4.08
N LEU A 32 15.17 6.01 -5.13
CA LEU A 32 15.19 4.65 -5.65
C LEU A 32 15.68 3.64 -4.60
N TRP A 33 16.80 3.97 -3.93
CA TRP A 33 17.34 3.11 -2.88
C TRP A 33 16.33 2.92 -1.73
N LEU A 34 15.71 4.01 -1.28
CA LEU A 34 14.72 3.98 -0.20
C LEU A 34 13.49 3.14 -0.58
N ALA A 35 13.00 3.29 -1.81
CA ALA A 35 11.87 2.51 -2.32
C ALA A 35 12.19 1.01 -2.40
N LEU A 36 13.37 0.65 -2.94
CA LEU A 36 13.82 -0.73 -3.04
C LEU A 36 14.09 -1.34 -1.64
N PHE A 37 14.71 -0.58 -0.75
CA PHE A 37 14.95 -1.00 0.63
C PHE A 37 13.64 -1.30 1.36
N ALA A 38 12.69 -0.35 1.32
CA ALA A 38 11.38 -0.51 1.92
C ALA A 38 10.58 -1.67 1.29
N GLY A 39 10.67 -1.87 -0.01
CA GLY A 39 10.02 -3.00 -0.70
C GLY A 39 10.61 -4.35 -0.31
N PHE A 40 11.93 -4.44 -0.19
CA PHE A 40 12.62 -5.69 0.14
C PHE A 40 12.40 -6.08 1.62
N PHE A 41 12.73 -5.18 2.54
CA PHE A 41 12.58 -5.46 3.97
C PHE A 41 11.12 -5.41 4.43
N GLY A 42 10.32 -4.52 3.84
CA GLY A 42 8.92 -4.38 4.20
C GLY A 42 8.03 -5.54 3.74
N SER A 43 8.46 -6.34 2.75
CA SER A 43 7.66 -7.47 2.26
C SER A 43 7.44 -8.57 3.30
N SER A 44 8.41 -8.78 4.19
CA SER A 44 8.30 -9.76 5.28
C SER A 44 7.39 -9.29 6.43
N ASP A 45 7.20 -7.97 6.55
CA ASP A 45 6.40 -7.37 7.63
C ASP A 45 4.94 -7.13 7.22
N VAL A 46 4.56 -7.50 5.99
CA VAL A 46 3.17 -7.43 5.53
C VAL A 46 2.34 -8.51 6.23
N GLN A 47 1.34 -8.07 6.98
CA GLN A 47 0.39 -8.96 7.62
C GLN A 47 -1.00 -8.81 6.96
N THR A 48 -1.54 -9.91 6.47
CA THR A 48 -2.88 -9.96 5.89
C THR A 48 -3.77 -10.82 6.78
N LEU A 49 -4.82 -10.20 7.32
CA LEU A 49 -5.79 -10.84 8.19
C LEU A 49 -7.18 -10.80 7.52
N ARG A 50 -8.00 -11.81 7.75
CA ARG A 50 -9.38 -11.88 7.30
C ARG A 50 -10.32 -12.05 8.47
N ILE A 51 -11.43 -11.33 8.45
CA ILE A 51 -12.48 -11.42 9.45
C ILE A 51 -13.85 -11.53 8.78
N PRO A 52 -14.59 -12.61 9.01
CA PRO A 52 -16.00 -12.68 8.66
C PRO A 52 -16.81 -11.89 9.69
N LEU A 53 -17.69 -11.01 9.23
CA LEU A 53 -18.59 -10.22 10.08
C LEU A 53 -20.03 -10.53 9.71
N TYR A 54 -20.83 -10.83 10.72
CA TYR A 54 -22.27 -11.01 10.61
C TYR A 54 -22.99 -9.74 11.03
N THR A 55 -24.09 -9.42 10.37
CA THR A 55 -24.90 -8.23 10.67
C THR A 55 -25.32 -8.20 12.13
N GLY A 56 -25.05 -7.08 12.83
CA GLY A 56 -25.38 -6.87 14.23
C GLY A 56 -24.49 -7.64 15.22
N GLN A 57 -23.45 -8.31 14.76
CA GLN A 57 -22.50 -9.01 15.64
C GLN A 57 -21.13 -8.32 15.60
N PRO A 58 -20.67 -7.72 16.69
CA PRO A 58 -19.34 -7.18 16.75
C PRO A 58 -18.27 -8.29 16.75
N GLY A 59 -17.18 -8.06 16.02
CA GLY A 59 -16.08 -9.00 15.89
C GLY A 59 -14.73 -8.34 16.13
N ARG A 60 -13.80 -9.10 16.73
CA ARG A 60 -12.40 -8.70 16.94
C ARG A 60 -11.40 -9.78 16.53
N GLU A 61 -11.90 -10.98 16.27
CA GLU A 61 -11.05 -12.12 15.94
C GLU A 61 -10.87 -12.23 14.43
N ALA A 62 -9.65 -11.99 13.97
CA ALA A 62 -9.25 -12.09 12.57
C ALA A 62 -8.27 -13.24 12.37
N TYR A 63 -8.27 -13.83 11.19
CA TYR A 63 -7.47 -15.00 10.86
C TYR A 63 -6.45 -14.67 9.79
N SER A 64 -5.20 -15.07 10.01
CA SER A 64 -4.17 -15.04 8.98
C SER A 64 -4.44 -16.09 7.91
N MET A 65 -3.75 -16.00 6.77
CA MET A 65 -3.80 -17.00 5.71
C MET A 65 -3.36 -18.40 6.18
N ASP A 66 -2.52 -18.46 7.23
CA ASP A 66 -2.05 -19.70 7.87
C ASP A 66 -3.06 -20.28 8.89
N GLY A 67 -4.25 -19.68 9.03
CA GLY A 67 -5.28 -20.09 9.98
C GLY A 67 -5.02 -19.68 11.43
N LYS A 68 -4.01 -18.90 11.72
CA LYS A 68 -3.76 -18.37 13.07
C LYS A 68 -4.74 -17.25 13.41
N ALA A 69 -5.32 -17.30 14.60
CA ALA A 69 -6.21 -16.26 15.11
C ALA A 69 -5.40 -15.09 15.68
N TYR A 70 -5.86 -13.89 15.37
CA TYR A 70 -5.32 -12.62 15.87
C TYR A 70 -6.46 -11.77 16.42
N TYR A 71 -6.27 -11.21 17.60
CA TYR A 71 -7.24 -10.30 18.21
C TYR A 71 -6.90 -8.86 17.85
N LEU A 72 -7.87 -8.17 17.26
CA LEU A 72 -7.77 -6.75 16.96
C LEU A 72 -7.93 -5.92 18.24
N ASP A 73 -7.23 -4.82 18.31
CA ASP A 73 -7.35 -3.83 19.40
C ASP A 73 -8.56 -2.89 19.25
N TYR A 74 -9.31 -3.05 18.17
CA TYR A 74 -10.56 -2.36 17.89
C TYR A 74 -11.64 -3.36 17.47
N GLU A 75 -12.88 -2.91 17.54
CA GLU A 75 -14.06 -3.70 17.23
C GLU A 75 -14.61 -3.34 15.86
N LEU A 76 -15.05 -4.34 15.13
CA LEU A 76 -15.70 -4.21 13.82
C LEU A 76 -17.14 -4.71 13.96
N GLU A 77 -18.11 -3.95 13.45
CA GLU A 77 -19.51 -4.31 13.48
C GLU A 77 -20.17 -3.93 12.16
N LEU A 78 -20.80 -4.90 11.52
CA LEU A 78 -21.56 -4.70 10.29
C LEU A 78 -23.00 -4.34 10.63
N TYR A 79 -23.49 -3.18 10.17
CA TYR A 79 -24.88 -2.77 10.34
C TYR A 79 -25.76 -3.21 9.18
N SER A 80 -25.34 -2.92 7.96
CA SER A 80 -26.06 -3.29 6.75
C SER A 80 -25.12 -3.47 5.58
N PHE A 81 -25.56 -4.24 4.61
CA PHE A 81 -24.87 -4.42 3.34
C PHE A 81 -25.83 -4.08 2.20
N ASN A 82 -25.45 -3.13 1.35
CA ASN A 82 -26.26 -2.62 0.28
C ASN A 82 -25.65 -2.96 -1.08
N THR A 83 -26.48 -3.43 -1.99
CA THR A 83 -26.10 -3.67 -3.39
C THR A 83 -26.96 -2.78 -4.28
N GLU A 84 -26.31 -1.95 -5.08
CA GLU A 84 -26.99 -1.16 -6.12
C GLU A 84 -26.89 -1.89 -7.46
N TYR A 85 -27.89 -1.70 -8.31
CA TYR A 85 -27.95 -2.37 -9.61
C TYR A 85 -28.11 -1.34 -10.74
N TYR A 86 -27.52 -1.63 -11.88
CA TYR A 86 -27.81 -0.92 -13.13
C TYR A 86 -29.20 -1.28 -13.65
N PRO A 87 -29.77 -0.48 -14.57
CA PRO A 87 -31.07 -0.79 -15.19
C PRO A 87 -31.13 -2.14 -15.91
N ASN A 88 -29.99 -2.68 -16.32
CA ASN A 88 -29.85 -3.99 -16.94
C ASN A 88 -29.79 -5.15 -15.94
N GLY A 89 -29.95 -4.89 -14.63
CA GLY A 89 -29.90 -5.89 -13.55
C GLY A 89 -28.50 -6.31 -13.12
N MET A 90 -27.43 -5.74 -13.68
CA MET A 90 -26.07 -6.01 -13.25
C MET A 90 -25.73 -5.21 -11.97
N PRO A 91 -25.01 -5.80 -10.99
CA PRO A 91 -24.57 -5.05 -9.82
C PRO A 91 -23.67 -3.88 -10.23
N SER A 92 -23.94 -2.71 -9.67
CA SER A 92 -23.15 -1.49 -9.92
C SER A 92 -22.27 -1.11 -8.75
N ARG A 93 -22.72 -1.37 -7.51
CA ARG A 93 -22.02 -0.99 -6.30
C ARG A 93 -22.31 -1.95 -5.16
N PHE A 94 -21.28 -2.28 -4.40
CA PHE A 94 -21.39 -3.05 -3.17
C PHE A 94 -20.81 -2.22 -2.02
N ALA A 95 -21.64 -1.97 -1.02
CA ALA A 95 -21.30 -1.12 0.12
C ALA A 95 -21.73 -1.75 1.43
N ALA A 96 -20.83 -1.77 2.40
CA ALA A 96 -21.07 -2.21 3.77
C ALA A 96 -21.06 -1.02 4.72
N ASP A 97 -22.20 -0.74 5.36
CA ASP A 97 -22.25 0.22 6.45
C ASP A 97 -21.82 -0.45 7.74
N MET A 98 -20.77 0.08 8.35
CA MET A 98 -20.14 -0.57 9.48
C MET A 98 -19.55 0.41 10.48
N ARG A 99 -19.27 -0.09 11.67
CA ARG A 99 -18.46 0.57 12.67
C ARG A 99 -17.07 -0.04 12.73
N ILE A 100 -16.05 0.82 12.66
CA ILE A 100 -14.65 0.46 12.79
C ILE A 100 -14.11 1.21 14.00
N GLY A 101 -13.86 0.49 15.09
CA GLY A 101 -13.56 1.10 16.38
C GLY A 101 -14.67 2.06 16.82
N ASN A 102 -14.36 3.34 16.92
CA ASN A 102 -15.31 4.38 17.34
C ASN A 102 -15.94 5.16 16.16
N ARG A 103 -15.63 4.79 14.90
CA ARG A 103 -16.11 5.52 13.73
C ARG A 103 -17.08 4.67 12.92
N ARG A 104 -18.20 5.29 12.54
CA ARG A 104 -19.11 4.72 11.55
C ARG A 104 -18.66 5.14 10.15
N THR A 105 -18.59 4.21 9.24
CA THR A 105 -18.15 4.43 7.86
C THR A 105 -18.83 3.44 6.91
N THR A 106 -18.92 3.82 5.64
CA THR A 106 -19.35 2.94 4.56
C THR A 106 -18.11 2.46 3.82
N LEU A 107 -17.94 1.15 3.74
CA LEU A 107 -16.85 0.49 3.07
C LEU A 107 -17.34 -0.09 1.74
N GLU A 108 -16.71 0.30 0.64
CA GLU A 108 -17.07 -0.17 -0.70
C GLU A 108 -16.02 -1.12 -1.26
N VAL A 109 -16.43 -1.98 -2.17
CA VAL A 109 -15.51 -2.82 -2.93
C VAL A 109 -14.56 -1.92 -3.74
N ASN A 110 -13.27 -2.22 -3.73
CA ASN A 110 -12.20 -1.43 -4.36
C ASN A 110 -11.91 -0.04 -3.74
N HIS A 111 -12.62 0.35 -2.68
CA HIS A 111 -12.37 1.58 -1.94
C HIS A 111 -11.98 1.26 -0.49
N PRO A 112 -10.68 0.99 -0.21
CA PRO A 112 -10.23 0.61 1.12
C PRO A 112 -10.33 1.77 2.10
N TYR A 113 -10.64 1.45 3.35
CA TYR A 113 -10.62 2.40 4.44
C TYR A 113 -9.29 2.32 5.19
N SER A 114 -8.53 3.41 5.21
CA SER A 114 -7.30 3.51 6.00
C SER A 114 -7.67 3.83 7.45
N TYR A 115 -7.60 2.82 8.32
CA TYR A 115 -7.94 2.97 9.74
C TYR A 115 -6.84 3.71 10.50
N ARG A 116 -5.59 3.34 10.26
CA ARG A 116 -4.39 3.99 10.82
C ARG A 116 -3.22 3.87 9.85
N LEU A 117 -2.11 4.52 10.20
CA LEU A 117 -0.91 4.50 9.36
C LEU A 117 -0.46 3.06 9.07
N GLY A 118 -0.44 2.69 7.79
CA GLY A 118 -0.02 1.37 7.34
C GLY A 118 -1.04 0.25 7.59
N GLU A 119 -2.29 0.55 7.98
CA GLU A 119 -3.35 -0.42 8.13
C GLU A 119 -4.57 -0.02 7.31
N ASP A 120 -4.87 -0.80 6.28
CA ASP A 120 -5.99 -0.61 5.37
C ASP A 120 -6.98 -1.78 5.48
N ILE A 121 -8.27 -1.47 5.45
CA ILE A 121 -9.37 -2.42 5.55
C ILE A 121 -10.10 -2.46 4.21
N TYR A 122 -10.21 -3.65 3.64
CA TYR A 122 -10.83 -3.92 2.35
C TYR A 122 -12.09 -4.77 2.52
N LEU A 123 -13.11 -4.48 1.74
CA LEU A 123 -14.26 -5.36 1.56
C LEU A 123 -13.93 -6.36 0.45
N THR A 124 -13.72 -7.65 0.80
CA THR A 124 -13.23 -8.65 -0.15
C THR A 124 -14.23 -9.77 -0.43
N GLY A 125 -15.23 -9.95 0.42
CA GLY A 125 -16.24 -10.97 0.24
C GLY A 125 -17.59 -10.59 0.86
N TYR A 126 -18.65 -11.17 0.33
CA TYR A 126 -20.03 -10.98 0.82
C TYR A 126 -20.89 -12.17 0.41
N ASP A 127 -22.10 -12.27 0.96
CA ASP A 127 -23.04 -13.34 0.63
C ASP A 127 -23.62 -13.14 -0.77
N THR A 128 -23.09 -13.89 -1.73
CA THR A 128 -23.54 -13.84 -3.13
C THR A 128 -24.86 -14.57 -3.40
N ARG A 129 -25.31 -15.42 -2.44
CA ARG A 129 -26.53 -16.19 -2.59
C ARG A 129 -27.78 -15.38 -2.25
N ASN A 130 -27.64 -14.39 -1.37
CA ASN A 130 -28.73 -13.53 -0.88
C ASN A 130 -28.39 -12.06 -1.09
N MET A 131 -28.14 -11.65 -2.32
CA MET A 131 -27.70 -10.27 -2.65
C MET A 131 -28.64 -9.17 -2.18
N GLY A 132 -29.95 -9.45 -2.01
CA GLY A 132 -30.94 -8.52 -1.48
C GLY A 132 -31.02 -8.47 0.06
N ASN A 133 -30.41 -9.45 0.77
CA ASN A 133 -30.40 -9.53 2.23
C ASN A 133 -29.11 -10.19 2.71
N THR A 134 -27.98 -9.58 2.36
CA THR A 134 -26.65 -10.07 2.73
C THR A 134 -26.46 -10.03 4.24
N ARG A 135 -26.22 -11.18 4.85
CA ARG A 135 -26.12 -11.35 6.30
C ARG A 135 -24.69 -11.31 6.82
N TYR A 136 -23.70 -11.45 5.95
CA TYR A 136 -22.29 -11.41 6.33
C TYR A 136 -21.43 -10.78 5.24
N CYS A 137 -20.33 -10.20 5.64
CA CYS A 137 -19.25 -9.80 4.74
C CYS A 137 -17.91 -10.31 5.26
N ILE A 138 -16.91 -10.36 4.37
CA ILE A 138 -15.55 -10.72 4.72
C ILE A 138 -14.69 -9.49 4.49
N LEU A 139 -14.07 -9.03 5.55
CA LEU A 139 -13.08 -7.96 5.48
C LEU A 139 -11.68 -8.54 5.44
N GLN A 140 -10.81 -7.86 4.71
CA GLN A 140 -9.38 -8.11 4.72
C GLN A 140 -8.66 -6.90 5.28
N ILE A 141 -7.91 -7.12 6.34
CA ILE A 141 -7.09 -6.10 7.00
C ILE A 141 -5.65 -6.33 6.56
N VAL A 142 -5.05 -5.30 5.96
CA VAL A 142 -3.68 -5.36 5.48
C VAL A 142 -2.85 -4.38 6.27
N ARG A 143 -1.86 -4.88 7.00
CA ARG A 143 -0.89 -4.11 7.76
C ARG A 143 0.42 -4.04 7.00
N GLN A 144 0.84 -2.84 6.63
CA GLN A 144 2.05 -2.57 5.87
C GLN A 144 2.82 -1.41 6.51
N PRO A 145 3.65 -1.66 7.53
CA PRO A 145 4.34 -0.59 8.27
C PRO A 145 5.28 0.22 7.37
N TRP A 146 5.87 -0.40 6.34
CA TRP A 146 6.81 0.24 5.41
C TRP A 146 6.16 0.98 4.23
N LYS A 147 4.83 0.93 4.09
CA LYS A 147 4.08 1.55 2.97
C LYS A 147 4.49 3.02 2.74
N TYR A 148 4.54 3.81 3.80
CA TYR A 148 4.85 5.24 3.68
C TYR A 148 6.31 5.52 3.36
N VAL A 149 7.22 4.70 3.87
CA VAL A 149 8.66 4.80 3.53
C VAL A 149 8.85 4.53 2.04
N MET A 150 8.20 3.52 1.51
CA MET A 150 8.21 3.19 0.08
C MET A 150 7.61 4.32 -0.76
N VAL A 151 6.46 4.88 -0.36
CA VAL A 151 5.81 6.01 -1.06
C VAL A 151 6.72 7.24 -1.08
N VAL A 152 7.36 7.58 0.04
CA VAL A 152 8.33 8.68 0.10
C VAL A 152 9.50 8.43 -0.86
N GLY A 153 10.05 7.22 -0.87
CA GLY A 153 11.11 6.84 -1.81
C GLY A 153 10.71 7.02 -3.27
N ILE A 154 9.50 6.57 -3.64
CA ILE A 154 8.96 6.72 -5.00
C ILE A 154 8.78 8.21 -5.36
N LEU A 155 8.21 9.01 -4.47
CA LEU A 155 8.02 10.45 -4.71
C LEU A 155 9.34 11.19 -4.86
N MET A 156 10.35 10.86 -4.04
CA MET A 156 11.71 11.41 -4.17
C MET A 156 12.34 11.03 -5.50
N MET A 157 12.22 9.76 -5.91
CA MET A 157 12.73 9.26 -7.18
C MET A 157 12.08 9.98 -8.36
N LEU A 158 10.75 10.08 -8.40
CA LEU A 158 10.01 10.77 -9.46
C LEU A 158 10.37 12.25 -9.52
N THR A 159 10.42 12.93 -8.37
CA THR A 159 10.81 14.35 -8.30
C THR A 159 12.24 14.55 -8.81
N GLY A 160 13.17 13.69 -8.40
CA GLY A 160 14.54 13.69 -8.87
C GLY A 160 14.64 13.48 -10.39
N ALA A 161 13.88 12.54 -10.93
CA ALA A 161 13.81 12.25 -12.36
C ALA A 161 13.27 13.45 -13.16
N VAL A 162 12.16 14.04 -12.74
CA VAL A 162 11.56 15.22 -13.36
C VAL A 162 12.56 16.40 -13.38
N LEU A 163 13.22 16.66 -12.24
CA LEU A 163 14.23 17.71 -12.14
C LEU A 163 15.46 17.46 -13.02
N LEU A 164 15.85 16.22 -13.23
CA LEU A 164 16.93 15.85 -14.17
C LEU A 164 16.50 16.08 -15.60
N PHE A 165 15.26 15.74 -15.96
CA PHE A 165 14.71 15.91 -17.29
C PHE A 165 14.56 17.38 -17.69
N ILE A 166 13.95 18.20 -16.83
CA ILE A 166 13.68 19.64 -17.10
C ILE A 166 14.99 20.41 -17.25
N ASN A 167 15.99 20.13 -16.42
CA ASN A 167 17.20 20.94 -16.37
C ASN A 167 18.34 20.41 -17.29
N GLY A 168 18.13 19.32 -18.00
CA GLY A 168 19.06 18.74 -18.96
C GLY A 168 20.48 18.44 -18.45
N PRO A 169 21.34 17.79 -19.24
CA PRO A 169 22.77 17.71 -18.95
C PRO A 169 23.40 19.10 -19.17
N LYS A 170 24.14 19.62 -18.18
CA LYS A 170 24.98 20.79 -18.44
C LYS A 170 25.99 20.42 -19.53
N LYS A 171 26.00 21.15 -20.67
CA LYS A 171 27.05 21.03 -21.67
C LYS A 171 28.40 21.18 -20.94
N LEU A 172 29.25 20.17 -21.07
CA LEU A 172 30.66 20.30 -20.68
C LEU A 172 31.22 21.48 -21.52
N LYS A 173 31.66 22.52 -20.85
CA LYS A 173 32.48 23.54 -21.49
C LYS A 173 33.74 22.81 -21.99
N HIS A 174 33.86 22.65 -23.28
CA HIS A 174 35.14 22.30 -23.92
C HIS A 174 36.04 23.53 -23.64
N ASP A 175 36.89 23.42 -22.63
CA ASP A 175 38.01 24.36 -22.51
C ASP A 175 38.91 24.00 -23.67
N ASN A 176 38.91 24.90 -24.68
CA ASN A 176 39.83 24.88 -25.78
C ASN A 176 41.24 24.95 -25.20
N LEU A 177 41.97 23.85 -25.28
CA LEU A 177 43.41 23.86 -25.23
C LEU A 177 43.89 24.45 -26.57
N GLY A 178 44.19 25.74 -26.57
CA GLY A 178 45.03 26.41 -27.56
C GLY A 178 46.49 26.25 -27.15
#